data_9f1e2cb35b5b4c4f2b4e3cc6ae01464c
#
_entry.id   9f1e2cb35b5b4c4f2b4e3cc6ae01464c
#
_cell.length_a   1.000
_cell.length_b   1.000
_cell.length_c   1.000
_cell.angle_alpha   90.00
_cell.angle_beta   90.00
_cell.angle_gamma   90.00
#
_symmetry.space_group_name_H-M   'P 1'
#
loop_
_entity.id
_entity.type
_entity.pdbx_description
1 polymer ?
#
loop_
_entity_poly.entity_id
_entity_poly.type
_entity_poly.pdbx_seq_one_letter_code
_entity_poly.pdbx_strand_id
1 'polypeptide(L)'
;MEKLTRIIYIKPANSSFIRGDQEIFEKQYVVEPFLMDQNKNKVIFGIKLIQLFFILLLNLFRRNVIFVAWFADYHSAIMALVGKLIRKKTIIFIGGQEAVSYPELKKGVYRKKFRGACVKFALRNTDLIIANHKSLIYHENYYYNSENPHIDGIQHYVSGLKTKTQIVYNGIDNSKFKRDLSIQKQQNLILTVGTMSHLGDFKNKGFDLFIEVAARNKDLNFVLIGLNPNYLDWVEENYKVSEIKNLQIIPSFCPQNILNQKYNEAQVFIQASITEGMPNTLSEAMLLECIPVGSDINGIPDAIGDTGIIVKHRNVEELEKCISQALTLSTGKEARDRVLEQFSIQVREEKLLRILGDFII
;
A
#
# COMPACT_ATOMS: atom_id res chain seq x y z
N MET A 1 35.12 18.76 -3.53
CA MET A 1 34.17 17.74 -3.06
C MET A 1 32.88 18.48 -2.74
N GLU A 2 31.87 18.38 -3.60
CA GLU A 2 30.52 18.84 -3.25
C GLU A 2 30.05 18.10 -1.99
N LYS A 3 29.61 18.87 -0.98
CA LYS A 3 29.08 18.27 0.24
C LYS A 3 27.77 17.56 -0.11
N LEU A 4 27.80 16.25 -0.19
CA LEU A 4 26.61 15.41 -0.41
C LEU A 4 25.50 15.83 0.56
N THR A 5 24.31 16.07 0.02
CA THR A 5 23.12 16.36 0.82
C THR A 5 22.81 15.16 1.73
N ARG A 6 22.44 15.46 2.98
CA ARG A 6 22.02 14.46 3.97
C ARG A 6 20.51 14.37 4.03
N ILE A 7 20.01 13.16 4.18
CA ILE A 7 18.60 12.87 4.41
C ILE A 7 18.43 12.26 5.80
N ILE A 8 17.76 12.97 6.70
CA ILE A 8 17.27 12.34 7.94
C ILE A 8 15.99 11.62 7.58
N TYR A 9 16.06 10.28 7.51
CA TYR A 9 14.98 9.43 7.01
C TYR A 9 14.20 8.78 8.14
N ILE A 10 13.00 9.28 8.44
CA ILE A 10 12.16 8.87 9.55
C ILE A 10 11.23 7.75 9.09
N LYS A 11 11.40 6.56 9.66
CA LYS A 11 10.68 5.34 9.30
C LYS A 11 9.80 4.87 10.45
N PRO A 12 8.48 4.67 10.24
CA PRO A 12 7.62 4.06 11.28
C PRO A 12 7.83 2.55 11.41
N ALA A 13 8.33 1.89 10.36
CA ALA A 13 8.60 0.45 10.29
C ALA A 13 9.67 0.14 9.23
N ASN A 14 10.16 -1.10 9.22
CA ASN A 14 11.09 -1.62 8.21
C ASN A 14 10.37 -2.46 7.13
N SER A 15 9.24 -1.96 6.59
CA SER A 15 8.58 -2.63 5.47
C SER A 15 9.44 -2.60 4.19
N SER A 16 9.19 -3.53 3.26
CA SER A 16 10.00 -3.71 2.05
C SER A 16 10.07 -2.44 1.20
N PHE A 17 8.96 -1.73 1.01
CA PHE A 17 8.92 -0.51 0.22
C PHE A 17 9.64 0.68 0.90
N ILE A 18 9.58 0.79 2.25
CA ILE A 18 10.31 1.84 2.99
C ILE A 18 11.82 1.59 2.92
N ARG A 19 12.26 0.33 2.98
CA ARG A 19 13.67 -0.03 2.78
C ARG A 19 14.12 0.22 1.35
N GLY A 20 13.28 -0.14 0.37
CA GLY A 20 13.57 0.13 -1.04
C GLY A 20 13.79 1.61 -1.33
N ASP A 21 12.98 2.50 -0.75
CA ASP A 21 13.20 3.94 -0.86
C ASP A 21 14.51 4.39 -0.20
N GLN A 22 14.86 3.83 0.96
CA GLN A 22 16.14 4.11 1.59
C GLN A 22 17.30 3.72 0.69
N GLU A 23 17.27 2.52 0.12
CA GLU A 23 18.31 2.02 -0.81
C GLU A 23 18.42 2.91 -2.06
N ILE A 24 17.30 3.43 -2.57
CA ILE A 24 17.27 4.42 -3.66
C ILE A 24 17.98 5.72 -3.24
N PHE A 25 17.65 6.25 -2.08
CA PHE A 25 18.27 7.50 -1.60
C PHE A 25 19.77 7.35 -1.34
N GLU A 26 20.20 6.21 -0.81
CA GLU A 26 21.62 5.92 -0.52
C GLU A 26 22.52 5.91 -1.77
N LYS A 27 21.93 5.82 -2.97
CA LYS A 27 22.70 5.91 -4.23
C LYS A 27 23.29 7.30 -4.50
N GLN A 28 22.64 8.37 -4.00
CA GLN A 28 23.04 9.75 -4.29
C GLN A 28 23.20 10.63 -3.04
N TYR A 29 22.70 10.20 -1.89
CA TYR A 29 22.62 10.98 -0.66
C TYR A 29 23.23 10.23 0.52
N VAL A 30 23.63 10.96 1.55
CA VAL A 30 23.98 10.37 2.85
C VAL A 30 22.69 10.20 3.66
N VAL A 31 22.22 8.98 3.85
CA VAL A 31 20.97 8.70 4.57
C VAL A 31 21.25 8.37 6.03
N GLU A 32 20.64 9.09 6.94
CA GLU A 32 20.65 8.85 8.38
C GLU A 32 19.24 8.34 8.79
N PRO A 33 19.02 7.01 8.88
CA PRO A 33 17.69 6.48 9.19
C PRO A 33 17.36 6.61 10.68
N PHE A 34 16.13 7.02 10.99
CA PHE A 34 15.55 7.00 12.33
C PHE A 34 14.32 6.11 12.36
N LEU A 35 14.41 4.97 13.04
CA LEU A 35 13.31 4.02 13.19
C LEU A 35 12.44 4.40 14.40
N MET A 36 11.20 4.82 14.12
CA MET A 36 10.21 5.11 15.15
C MET A 36 9.78 3.87 15.92
N ASP A 37 9.73 2.72 15.24
CA ASP A 37 9.24 1.45 15.76
C ASP A 37 7.91 1.63 16.52
N GLN A 38 6.80 1.20 15.94
CA GLN A 38 5.47 1.34 16.56
C GLN A 38 5.34 0.40 17.75
N ASN A 39 6.15 0.64 18.80
CA ASN A 39 6.07 -0.09 20.03
C ASN A 39 4.68 0.12 20.67
N LYS A 40 4.05 -0.97 21.12
CA LYS A 40 2.76 -0.93 21.83
C LYS A 40 2.85 -0.14 23.15
N ASN A 41 4.05 0.00 23.71
CA ASN A 41 4.29 0.76 24.92
C ASN A 41 4.31 2.28 24.61
N LYS A 42 3.31 2.99 25.11
CA LYS A 42 3.13 4.43 24.89
C LYS A 42 4.27 5.28 25.47
N VAL A 43 4.90 4.83 26.56
CA VAL A 43 6.03 5.54 27.20
C VAL A 43 7.24 5.50 26.29
N ILE A 44 7.60 4.29 25.79
CA ILE A 44 8.72 4.12 24.86
C ILE A 44 8.47 4.93 23.58
N PHE A 45 7.25 4.90 23.07
CA PHE A 45 6.87 5.70 21.91
C PHE A 45 7.03 7.19 22.16
N GLY A 46 6.60 7.70 23.34
CA GLY A 46 6.80 9.09 23.75
C GLY A 46 8.28 9.48 23.84
N ILE A 47 9.12 8.63 24.43
CA ILE A 47 10.58 8.85 24.51
C ILE A 47 11.17 8.95 23.10
N LYS A 48 10.78 8.09 22.17
CA LYS A 48 11.23 8.15 20.77
C LYS A 48 10.83 9.44 20.06
N LEU A 49 9.64 9.98 20.34
CA LEU A 49 9.23 11.27 19.79
C LEU A 49 10.11 12.41 20.33
N ILE A 50 10.45 12.39 21.62
CA ILE A 50 11.38 13.35 22.22
C ILE A 50 12.79 13.23 21.63
N GLN A 51 13.28 12.00 21.47
CA GLN A 51 14.57 11.74 20.81
C GLN A 51 14.59 12.28 19.37
N LEU A 52 13.52 12.01 18.60
CA LEU A 52 13.37 12.52 17.26
C LEU A 52 13.45 14.05 17.23
N PHE A 53 12.72 14.74 18.14
CA PHE A 53 12.74 16.19 18.22
C PHE A 53 14.17 16.73 18.38
N PHE A 54 14.95 16.19 19.32
CA PHE A 54 16.34 16.64 19.55
C PHE A 54 17.27 16.29 18.39
N ILE A 55 17.14 15.09 17.80
CA ILE A 55 17.94 14.69 16.61
C ILE A 55 17.70 15.68 15.46
N LEU A 56 16.46 16.04 15.20
CA LEU A 56 16.14 17.00 14.14
C LEU A 56 16.70 18.40 14.48
N LEU A 57 16.57 18.84 15.73
CA LEU A 57 17.05 20.15 16.17
C LEU A 57 18.59 20.28 16.09
N LEU A 58 19.34 19.20 16.33
CA LEU A 58 20.79 19.16 16.18
C LEU A 58 21.27 19.45 14.75
N ASN A 59 20.37 19.38 13.77
CA ASN A 59 20.67 19.74 12.38
C ASN A 59 20.55 21.25 12.08
N LEU A 60 20.29 22.09 13.09
CA LEU A 60 20.18 23.56 12.92
C LEU A 60 21.37 24.15 12.15
N PHE A 61 22.60 23.76 12.51
CA PHE A 61 23.84 24.31 11.95
C PHE A 61 24.34 23.57 10.71
N ARG A 62 23.72 22.43 10.33
CA ARG A 62 24.06 21.69 9.11
C ARG A 62 23.35 22.32 7.90
N ARG A 63 24.10 22.72 6.86
CA ARG A 63 23.50 23.43 5.70
C ARG A 63 22.72 22.50 4.77
N ASN A 64 23.31 21.42 4.29
CA ASN A 64 22.74 20.54 3.25
C ASN A 64 22.04 19.34 3.92
N VAL A 65 20.90 19.58 4.55
CA VAL A 65 20.08 18.53 5.20
C VAL A 65 18.62 18.74 4.87
N ILE A 66 17.95 17.66 4.50
CA ILE A 66 16.50 17.58 4.35
C ILE A 66 15.93 16.51 5.29
N PHE A 67 14.69 16.65 5.65
CA PHE A 67 13.96 15.68 6.48
C PHE A 67 12.91 14.98 5.65
N VAL A 68 12.91 13.66 5.69
CA VAL A 68 11.98 12.81 4.94
C VAL A 68 11.29 11.84 5.89
N ALA A 69 9.98 11.76 5.85
CA ALA A 69 9.21 10.83 6.66
C ALA A 69 8.26 9.98 5.81
N TRP A 70 8.16 8.69 6.11
CA TRP A 70 7.07 7.86 5.66
C TRP A 70 5.89 7.97 6.64
N PHE A 71 4.70 8.14 6.05
CA PHE A 71 3.41 8.37 6.66
C PHE A 71 3.29 9.68 7.46
N ALA A 72 2.14 10.32 7.30
CA ALA A 72 1.75 11.44 8.15
C ALA A 72 1.20 10.92 9.48
N ASP A 73 1.91 11.22 10.58
CA ASP A 73 1.55 10.81 11.94
C ASP A 73 2.21 11.77 12.97
N TYR A 74 2.30 11.40 14.23
CA TYR A 74 2.97 12.18 15.29
C TYR A 74 4.42 12.56 14.95
N HIS A 75 5.19 11.60 14.41
CA HIS A 75 6.60 11.81 14.05
C HIS A 75 6.76 12.84 12.92
N SER A 76 5.90 12.80 11.91
CA SER A 76 5.93 13.77 10.82
C SER A 76 5.42 15.14 11.24
N ALA A 77 4.54 15.24 12.27
CA ALA A 77 4.17 16.51 12.86
C ALA A 77 5.36 17.18 13.56
N ILE A 78 6.17 16.40 14.30
CA ILE A 78 7.42 16.89 14.90
C ILE A 78 8.40 17.31 13.81
N MET A 79 8.55 16.49 12.77
CA MET A 79 9.43 16.80 11.63
C MET A 79 9.05 18.12 10.96
N ALA A 80 7.76 18.32 10.65
CA ALA A 80 7.28 19.53 10.01
C ALA A 80 7.45 20.76 10.91
N LEU A 81 7.19 20.61 12.23
CA LEU A 81 7.40 21.68 13.22
C LEU A 81 8.87 22.10 13.28
N VAL A 82 9.78 21.14 13.48
CA VAL A 82 11.21 21.42 13.62
C VAL A 82 11.76 21.93 12.28
N GLY A 83 11.40 21.30 11.15
CA GLY A 83 11.82 21.73 9.82
C GLY A 83 11.50 23.20 9.57
N LYS A 84 10.27 23.62 9.89
CA LYS A 84 9.84 25.02 9.80
C LYS A 84 10.62 25.94 10.74
N LEU A 85 10.86 25.50 11.99
CA LEU A 85 11.57 26.28 13.00
C LEU A 85 13.03 26.55 12.60
N ILE A 86 13.72 25.55 12.08
CA ILE A 86 15.14 25.65 11.71
C ILE A 86 15.38 25.81 10.19
N ARG A 87 14.29 26.09 9.43
CA ARG A 87 14.31 26.32 7.98
C ARG A 87 14.97 25.19 7.18
N LYS A 88 14.61 23.93 7.49
CA LYS A 88 14.98 22.74 6.72
C LYS A 88 13.81 22.25 5.88
N LYS A 89 14.11 21.91 4.62
CA LYS A 89 13.12 21.34 3.69
C LYS A 89 12.64 19.98 4.22
N THR A 90 11.34 19.73 4.08
CA THR A 90 10.67 18.54 4.62
C THR A 90 9.81 17.86 3.56
N ILE A 91 9.85 16.51 3.53
CA ILE A 91 9.05 15.69 2.61
C ILE A 91 8.28 14.65 3.42
N ILE A 92 7.01 14.48 3.12
CA ILE A 92 6.18 13.41 3.69
C ILE A 92 5.70 12.50 2.56
N PHE A 93 6.00 11.20 2.69
CA PHE A 93 5.38 10.17 1.86
C PHE A 93 4.06 9.72 2.48
N ILE A 94 3.01 9.58 1.67
CA ILE A 94 1.71 9.07 2.10
C ILE A 94 1.37 7.78 1.34
N GLY A 95 0.82 6.80 2.08
CA GLY A 95 0.58 5.46 1.56
C GLY A 95 -0.86 4.96 1.69
N GLY A 96 -1.76 5.72 2.34
CA GLY A 96 -3.18 5.34 2.43
C GLY A 96 -3.88 5.77 3.72
N GLN A 97 -3.38 5.41 4.90
CA GLN A 97 -4.06 5.67 6.18
C GLN A 97 -4.36 7.15 6.46
N GLU A 98 -3.57 8.05 5.87
CA GLU A 98 -3.68 9.51 5.95
C GLU A 98 -4.76 10.07 5.03
N ALA A 99 -5.22 9.27 4.09
CA ALA A 99 -6.15 9.67 3.04
C ALA A 99 -7.56 9.10 3.24
N VAL A 100 -7.80 8.28 4.29
CA VAL A 100 -9.04 7.55 4.48
C VAL A 100 -9.57 7.64 5.91
N SER A 101 -10.89 7.41 6.08
CA SER A 101 -11.51 7.25 7.38
C SER A 101 -12.75 6.34 7.28
N TYR A 102 -12.55 5.05 7.54
CA TYR A 102 -13.61 4.03 7.61
C TYR A 102 -13.68 3.49 9.05
N PRO A 103 -14.49 4.08 9.93
CA PRO A 103 -14.57 3.69 11.34
C PRO A 103 -14.96 2.23 11.52
N GLU A 104 -15.90 1.72 10.71
CA GLU A 104 -16.41 0.35 10.73
C GLU A 104 -15.33 -0.68 10.35
N LEU A 105 -14.36 -0.29 9.51
CA LEU A 105 -13.21 -1.11 9.12
C LEU A 105 -12.00 -0.87 10.03
N LYS A 106 -12.11 0.01 11.02
CA LYS A 106 -11.00 0.48 11.87
C LYS A 106 -9.84 1.09 11.06
N LYS A 107 -10.10 1.67 9.89
CA LYS A 107 -9.14 2.31 8.98
C LYS A 107 -9.09 3.83 9.14
N GLY A 108 -7.91 4.41 8.87
CA GLY A 108 -7.67 5.85 8.84
C GLY A 108 -7.23 6.46 10.16
N VAL A 109 -6.44 7.52 10.06
CA VAL A 109 -5.83 8.24 11.20
C VAL A 109 -6.81 9.18 11.89
N TYR A 110 -7.83 9.66 11.16
CA TYR A 110 -8.78 10.69 11.65
C TYR A 110 -9.79 10.17 12.67
N ARG A 111 -9.89 8.87 12.86
CA ARG A 111 -10.68 8.24 13.92
C ARG A 111 -10.24 8.67 15.32
N LYS A 112 -9.00 9.11 15.49
CA LYS A 112 -8.45 9.64 16.75
C LYS A 112 -8.22 11.14 16.59
N LYS A 113 -9.03 11.96 17.26
CA LYS A 113 -9.03 13.44 17.11
C LYS A 113 -7.63 14.06 17.20
N PHE A 114 -6.85 13.72 18.23
CA PHE A 114 -5.50 14.27 18.42
C PHE A 114 -4.53 13.79 17.32
N ARG A 115 -4.56 12.50 16.96
CA ARG A 115 -3.73 11.98 15.86
C ARG A 115 -4.07 12.67 14.54
N GLY A 116 -5.37 12.81 14.24
CA GLY A 116 -5.84 13.53 13.07
C GLY A 116 -5.40 14.98 13.03
N ALA A 117 -5.39 15.68 14.17
CA ALA A 117 -4.87 17.04 14.26
C ALA A 117 -3.37 17.11 13.96
N CYS A 118 -2.57 16.19 14.50
CA CYS A 118 -1.14 16.08 14.18
C CYS A 118 -0.89 15.82 12.68
N VAL A 119 -1.66 14.93 12.07
CA VAL A 119 -1.58 14.63 10.63
C VAL A 119 -1.92 15.86 9.79
N LYS A 120 -3.02 16.56 10.12
CA LYS A 120 -3.41 17.79 9.43
C LYS A 120 -2.33 18.88 9.55
N PHE A 121 -1.74 19.01 10.74
CA PHE A 121 -0.63 19.93 10.97
C PHE A 121 0.60 19.55 10.11
N ALA A 122 1.00 18.29 10.12
CA ALA A 122 2.14 17.78 9.33
C ALA A 122 1.97 18.07 7.84
N LEU A 123 0.83 17.69 7.27
CA LEU A 123 0.55 17.85 5.84
C LEU A 123 0.46 19.33 5.39
N ARG A 124 -0.02 20.24 6.27
CA ARG A 124 -0.07 21.68 5.96
C ARG A 124 1.27 22.39 6.09
N ASN A 125 2.22 21.84 6.83
CA ASN A 125 3.48 22.51 7.17
C ASN A 125 4.73 21.82 6.60
N THR A 126 4.56 20.72 5.88
CA THR A 126 5.64 20.14 5.07
C THR A 126 5.77 20.87 3.74
N ASP A 127 6.96 20.83 3.11
CA ASP A 127 7.21 21.53 1.85
C ASP A 127 6.77 20.71 0.64
N LEU A 128 6.80 19.36 0.75
CA LEU A 128 6.41 18.46 -0.32
C LEU A 128 5.71 17.22 0.25
N ILE A 129 4.63 16.80 -0.40
CA ILE A 129 3.96 15.53 -0.17
C ILE A 129 4.18 14.64 -1.39
N ILE A 130 4.66 13.41 -1.18
CA ILE A 130 4.76 12.39 -2.23
C ILE A 130 3.70 11.31 -1.92
N ALA A 131 2.73 11.17 -2.81
CA ALA A 131 1.68 10.16 -2.72
C ALA A 131 1.98 8.99 -3.66
N ASN A 132 1.72 7.76 -3.21
CA ASN A 132 1.89 6.59 -4.06
C ASN A 132 0.79 6.42 -5.11
N HIS A 133 -0.30 7.20 -5.03
CA HIS A 133 -1.34 7.30 -6.05
C HIS A 133 -2.13 8.61 -5.95
N LYS A 134 -2.67 9.08 -7.08
CA LYS A 134 -3.49 10.31 -7.17
C LYS A 134 -4.74 10.26 -6.28
N SER A 135 -5.34 9.09 -6.08
CA SER A 135 -6.52 8.90 -5.23
C SER A 135 -6.26 9.22 -3.76
N LEU A 136 -5.01 9.22 -3.30
CA LEU A 136 -4.67 9.68 -1.96
C LEU A 136 -4.75 11.20 -1.81
N ILE A 137 -4.83 11.93 -2.92
CA ILE A 137 -5.08 13.37 -2.92
C ILE A 137 -6.59 13.64 -2.86
N TYR A 138 -7.37 13.02 -3.76
CA TYR A 138 -8.83 13.06 -3.77
C TYR A 138 -9.39 11.84 -4.51
N HIS A 139 -10.45 11.22 -3.96
CA HIS A 139 -11.13 10.08 -4.56
C HIS A 139 -12.55 9.94 -4.04
N GLU A 140 -13.48 9.55 -4.91
CA GLU A 140 -14.85 9.18 -4.57
C GLU A 140 -15.00 7.66 -4.74
N ASN A 141 -15.24 6.96 -3.65
CA ASN A 141 -15.32 5.51 -3.62
C ASN A 141 -16.77 5.03 -3.83
N TYR A 142 -17.13 4.80 -5.08
CA TYR A 142 -18.44 4.25 -5.50
C TYR A 142 -18.51 2.73 -5.36
N TYR A 143 -17.39 2.03 -5.36
CA TYR A 143 -17.35 0.58 -5.21
C TYR A 143 -17.93 0.10 -3.88
N TYR A 144 -17.62 0.80 -2.79
CA TYR A 144 -18.10 0.44 -1.45
C TYR A 144 -19.57 0.80 -1.23
N ASN A 145 -20.00 1.94 -1.74
CA ASN A 145 -21.39 2.39 -1.72
C ASN A 145 -21.67 3.22 -2.98
N SER A 146 -22.46 2.67 -3.91
CA SER A 146 -22.75 3.29 -5.19
C SER A 146 -23.71 4.47 -5.10
N GLU A 147 -24.61 4.50 -4.11
CA GLU A 147 -25.60 5.56 -3.93
C GLU A 147 -25.04 6.76 -3.17
N ASN A 148 -24.14 6.50 -2.22
CA ASN A 148 -23.52 7.52 -1.39
C ASN A 148 -22.01 7.24 -1.28
N PRO A 149 -21.21 7.71 -2.26
CA PRO A 149 -19.78 7.41 -2.32
C PRO A 149 -19.04 7.96 -1.12
N HIS A 150 -18.11 7.16 -0.61
CA HIS A 150 -17.22 7.63 0.46
C HIS A 150 -16.12 8.51 -0.14
N ILE A 151 -15.93 9.71 0.44
CA ILE A 151 -14.91 10.63 -0.07
C ILE A 151 -13.61 10.38 0.68
N ASP A 152 -12.58 9.97 -0.06
CA ASP A 152 -11.21 9.76 0.38
C ASP A 152 -10.28 10.86 -0.11
N GLY A 153 -9.06 10.88 0.42
CA GLY A 153 -8.00 11.79 0.00
C GLY A 153 -7.69 12.88 1.01
N ILE A 154 -6.40 13.27 1.05
CA ILE A 154 -5.92 14.28 2.00
C ILE A 154 -6.59 15.65 1.81
N GLN A 155 -7.03 15.99 0.60
CA GLN A 155 -7.75 17.25 0.35
C GLN A 155 -9.10 17.30 1.05
N HIS A 156 -9.79 16.15 1.17
CA HIS A 156 -11.06 16.05 1.89
C HIS A 156 -10.86 16.26 3.39
N TYR A 157 -9.86 15.60 3.98
CA TYR A 157 -9.64 15.65 5.43
C TYR A 157 -8.86 16.88 5.90
N VAL A 158 -8.07 17.51 5.03
CA VAL A 158 -7.18 18.64 5.36
C VAL A 158 -7.64 19.88 4.58
N SER A 159 -8.68 20.54 5.08
CA SER A 159 -9.22 21.76 4.45
C SER A 159 -8.12 22.81 4.22
N GLY A 160 -8.11 23.42 3.05
CA GLY A 160 -7.13 24.46 2.69
C GLY A 160 -5.70 23.95 2.52
N LEU A 161 -5.50 22.67 2.20
CA LEU A 161 -4.19 22.11 1.90
C LEU A 161 -3.59 22.80 0.65
N LYS A 162 -2.46 23.50 0.83
CA LYS A 162 -1.73 24.20 -0.25
C LYS A 162 -0.36 23.58 -0.53
N THR A 163 0.04 22.58 0.26
CA THR A 163 1.33 21.91 0.11
C THR A 163 1.44 21.26 -1.27
N LYS A 164 2.57 21.45 -1.94
CA LYS A 164 2.88 20.81 -3.23
C LYS A 164 2.79 19.30 -3.10
N THR A 165 2.15 18.65 -4.06
CA THR A 165 2.01 17.20 -4.12
C THR A 165 2.64 16.65 -5.38
N GLN A 166 3.27 15.48 -5.28
CA GLN A 166 3.82 14.70 -6.39
C GLN A 166 3.33 13.26 -6.30
N ILE A 167 3.14 12.62 -7.45
CA ILE A 167 2.71 11.22 -7.51
C ILE A 167 3.88 10.36 -7.95
N VAL A 168 4.24 9.40 -7.08
CA VAL A 168 5.27 8.40 -7.38
C VAL A 168 4.76 7.03 -6.94
N TYR A 169 4.39 6.22 -7.91
CA TYR A 169 3.87 4.86 -7.63
C TYR A 169 4.85 4.02 -6.83
N ASN A 170 4.34 3.03 -6.10
CA ASN A 170 5.19 2.03 -5.46
C ASN A 170 6.00 1.29 -6.51
N GLY A 171 7.28 1.02 -6.20
CA GLY A 171 8.15 0.22 -7.05
C GLY A 171 8.16 -1.23 -6.61
N ILE A 172 7.93 -2.15 -7.55
CA ILE A 172 8.04 -3.58 -7.31
C ILE A 172 9.43 -4.06 -7.70
N ASP A 173 10.08 -4.78 -6.78
CA ASP A 173 11.38 -5.39 -7.02
C ASP A 173 11.21 -6.68 -7.83
N ASN A 174 11.39 -6.55 -9.15
CA ASN A 174 11.27 -7.66 -10.10
C ASN A 174 12.35 -8.74 -9.93
N SER A 175 13.39 -8.50 -9.13
CA SER A 175 14.36 -9.54 -8.80
C SER A 175 13.80 -10.59 -7.83
N LYS A 176 12.84 -10.17 -6.99
CA LYS A 176 12.17 -11.02 -5.99
C LYS A 176 10.97 -11.80 -6.55
N PHE A 177 10.36 -11.29 -7.60
CA PHE A 177 9.16 -11.85 -8.20
C PHE A 177 9.46 -12.24 -9.65
N LYS A 178 9.84 -13.50 -9.87
CA LYS A 178 10.24 -14.00 -11.20
C LYS A 178 9.23 -15.00 -11.71
N ARG A 179 8.77 -14.81 -12.95
CA ARG A 179 8.00 -15.82 -13.66
C ARG A 179 8.88 -17.03 -13.92
N ASP A 180 8.50 -18.17 -13.39
CA ASP A 180 9.14 -19.46 -13.65
C ASP A 180 8.35 -20.20 -14.72
N LEU A 181 8.89 -20.27 -15.92
CA LEU A 181 8.23 -20.90 -17.07
C LEU A 181 8.12 -22.42 -16.93
N SER A 182 8.86 -23.05 -16.01
CA SER A 182 8.71 -24.48 -15.69
C SER A 182 7.42 -24.77 -14.91
N ILE A 183 6.85 -23.76 -14.23
CA ILE A 183 5.58 -23.84 -13.54
C ILE A 183 4.47 -23.38 -14.48
N GLN A 184 3.63 -24.32 -14.91
CA GLN A 184 2.47 -23.99 -15.73
C GLN A 184 1.37 -23.35 -14.88
N LYS A 185 0.67 -22.35 -15.44
CA LYS A 185 -0.54 -21.81 -14.85
C LYS A 185 -1.59 -22.93 -14.72
N GLN A 186 -2.12 -23.09 -13.52
CA GLN A 186 -3.23 -24.03 -13.30
C GLN A 186 -4.51 -23.35 -13.76
N GLN A 187 -5.16 -23.95 -14.74
CA GLN A 187 -6.48 -23.47 -15.17
C GLN A 187 -7.46 -23.50 -14.00
N ASN A 188 -8.31 -22.46 -13.93
CA ASN A 188 -9.31 -22.30 -12.88
C ASN A 188 -8.74 -22.08 -11.45
N LEU A 189 -7.44 -21.81 -11.29
CA LEU A 189 -6.89 -21.42 -9.99
C LEU A 189 -6.96 -19.93 -9.77
N ILE A 190 -7.71 -19.54 -8.74
CA ILE A 190 -7.97 -18.17 -8.33
C ILE A 190 -7.22 -17.88 -7.03
N LEU A 191 -6.45 -16.81 -6.99
CA LEU A 191 -5.63 -16.43 -5.85
C LEU A 191 -6.01 -15.05 -5.31
N THR A 192 -6.04 -14.90 -4.00
CA THR A 192 -5.99 -13.60 -3.33
C THR A 192 -4.91 -13.60 -2.26
N VAL A 193 -4.22 -12.47 -2.10
CA VAL A 193 -3.15 -12.29 -1.10
C VAL A 193 -3.34 -10.96 -0.38
N GLY A 194 -3.33 -11.01 0.94
CA GLY A 194 -3.43 -9.78 1.73
C GLY A 194 -2.89 -9.98 3.15
N THR A 195 -2.62 -8.89 3.85
CA THR A 195 -2.22 -8.92 5.26
C THR A 195 -3.37 -8.47 6.13
N MET A 196 -3.67 -9.23 7.18
CA MET A 196 -4.73 -8.97 8.13
C MET A 196 -4.14 -8.69 9.52
N SER A 197 -4.24 -7.46 10.00
CA SER A 197 -3.80 -7.05 11.34
C SER A 197 -4.95 -7.06 12.36
N HIS A 198 -6.17 -6.84 11.91
CA HIS A 198 -7.39 -6.84 12.73
C HIS A 198 -8.60 -7.25 11.87
N LEU A 199 -9.72 -7.57 12.52
CA LEU A 199 -10.91 -8.10 11.85
C LEU A 199 -11.47 -7.16 10.76
N GLY A 200 -11.33 -5.84 10.89
CA GLY A 200 -11.71 -4.89 9.84
C GLY A 200 -10.93 -5.06 8.53
N ASP A 201 -9.73 -5.65 8.57
CA ASP A 201 -8.96 -5.95 7.37
C ASP A 201 -9.59 -7.09 6.56
N PHE A 202 -10.29 -8.01 7.18
CA PHE A 202 -10.99 -9.11 6.52
C PHE A 202 -11.96 -8.58 5.45
N LYS A 203 -12.84 -7.69 5.86
CA LYS A 203 -13.78 -7.02 4.94
C LYS A 203 -13.09 -6.04 4.00
N ASN A 204 -12.09 -5.31 4.51
CA ASN A 204 -11.35 -4.36 3.69
C ASN A 204 -10.62 -5.01 2.53
N LYS A 205 -10.06 -6.21 2.72
CA LYS A 205 -9.36 -6.96 1.66
C LYS A 205 -10.29 -7.74 0.73
N GLY A 206 -11.59 -7.77 1.04
CA GLY A 206 -12.58 -8.51 0.27
C GLY A 206 -12.50 -10.03 0.48
N PHE A 207 -11.93 -10.49 1.62
CA PHE A 207 -11.84 -11.92 1.93
C PHE A 207 -13.22 -12.55 2.11
N ASP A 208 -14.19 -11.79 2.64
CA ASP A 208 -15.59 -12.17 2.70
C ASP A 208 -16.16 -12.51 1.32
N LEU A 209 -16.04 -11.59 0.34
CA LEU A 209 -16.51 -11.83 -1.03
C LEU A 209 -15.77 -13.02 -1.67
N PHE A 210 -14.46 -13.13 -1.46
CA PHE A 210 -13.65 -14.21 -2.02
C PHE A 210 -14.11 -15.58 -1.53
N ILE A 211 -14.39 -15.73 -0.22
CA ILE A 211 -14.88 -16.97 0.39
C ILE A 211 -16.29 -17.30 -0.12
N GLU A 212 -17.18 -16.29 -0.22
CA GLU A 212 -18.54 -16.49 -0.72
C GLU A 212 -18.55 -16.95 -2.19
N VAL A 213 -17.68 -16.37 -3.02
CA VAL A 213 -17.51 -16.80 -4.42
C VAL A 213 -16.99 -18.24 -4.48
N ALA A 214 -15.99 -18.60 -3.63
CA ALA A 214 -15.47 -19.95 -3.57
C ALA A 214 -16.55 -20.98 -3.21
N ALA A 215 -17.43 -20.66 -2.27
CA ALA A 215 -18.53 -21.55 -1.85
C ALA A 215 -19.54 -21.82 -2.98
N ARG A 216 -19.76 -20.84 -3.88
CA ARG A 216 -20.71 -20.94 -5.00
C ARG A 216 -20.13 -21.64 -6.24
N ASN A 217 -18.80 -21.53 -6.48
CA ASN A 217 -18.15 -21.96 -7.72
C ASN A 217 -17.27 -23.20 -7.51
N LYS A 218 -17.91 -24.37 -7.35
CA LYS A 218 -17.26 -25.64 -6.98
C LYS A 218 -16.29 -26.18 -8.03
N ASP A 219 -16.40 -25.74 -9.28
CA ASP A 219 -15.53 -26.16 -10.40
C ASP A 219 -14.25 -25.32 -10.51
N LEU A 220 -14.13 -24.26 -9.69
CA LEU A 220 -12.95 -23.43 -9.60
C LEU A 220 -12.16 -23.76 -8.32
N ASN A 221 -10.86 -23.52 -8.31
CA ASN A 221 -10.00 -23.67 -7.15
C ASN A 221 -9.59 -22.30 -6.59
N PHE A 222 -9.67 -22.15 -5.29
CA PHE A 222 -9.41 -20.88 -4.62
C PHE A 222 -8.30 -21.01 -3.59
N VAL A 223 -7.38 -20.04 -3.59
CA VAL A 223 -6.31 -19.93 -2.58
C VAL A 223 -6.36 -18.54 -1.96
N LEU A 224 -6.53 -18.49 -0.65
CA LEU A 224 -6.49 -17.26 0.15
C LEU A 224 -5.24 -17.27 1.02
N ILE A 225 -4.36 -16.28 0.84
CA ILE A 225 -3.13 -16.13 1.63
C ILE A 225 -3.21 -14.87 2.49
N GLY A 226 -2.90 -15.03 3.78
CA GLY A 226 -2.71 -13.90 4.70
C GLY A 226 -3.82 -13.70 5.71
N LEU A 227 -4.70 -14.69 5.88
CA LEU A 227 -5.66 -14.70 6.97
C LEU A 227 -4.92 -14.86 8.29
N ASN A 228 -5.14 -13.93 9.23
CA ASN A 228 -4.46 -13.97 10.52
C ASN A 228 -4.96 -15.15 11.36
N PRO A 229 -4.08 -16.05 11.87
CA PRO A 229 -4.45 -17.23 12.63
C PRO A 229 -5.36 -16.95 13.84
N ASN A 230 -5.22 -15.78 14.47
CA ASN A 230 -6.05 -15.39 15.63
C ASN A 230 -7.53 -15.19 15.30
N TYR A 231 -7.90 -15.19 14.02
CA TYR A 231 -9.28 -15.01 13.57
C TYR A 231 -9.84 -16.21 12.81
N LEU A 232 -9.10 -17.33 12.75
CA LEU A 232 -9.54 -18.53 12.04
C LEU A 232 -10.86 -19.08 12.61
N ASP A 233 -10.98 -19.17 13.92
CA ASP A 233 -12.20 -19.65 14.60
C ASP A 233 -13.39 -18.75 14.26
N TRP A 234 -13.19 -17.43 14.27
CA TRP A 234 -14.23 -16.49 13.88
C TRP A 234 -14.63 -16.64 12.41
N VAL A 235 -13.66 -16.88 11.51
CA VAL A 235 -13.95 -17.12 10.09
C VAL A 235 -14.70 -18.42 9.91
N GLU A 236 -14.32 -19.48 10.62
CA GLU A 236 -15.04 -20.77 10.60
C GLU A 236 -16.47 -20.62 11.08
N GLU A 237 -16.71 -19.96 12.21
CA GLU A 237 -18.04 -19.73 12.77
C GLU A 237 -18.96 -18.98 11.82
N ASN A 238 -18.43 -17.98 11.08
CA ASN A 238 -19.23 -17.09 10.24
C ASN A 238 -19.35 -17.54 8.77
N TYR A 239 -18.36 -18.28 8.25
CA TYR A 239 -18.27 -18.62 6.83
C TYR A 239 -18.17 -20.13 6.57
N LYS A 240 -18.05 -20.97 7.59
CA LYS A 240 -17.94 -22.44 7.50
C LYS A 240 -16.92 -22.90 6.45
N VAL A 241 -15.75 -22.31 6.49
CA VAL A 241 -14.71 -22.50 5.47
C VAL A 241 -14.22 -23.95 5.36
N SER A 242 -14.32 -24.74 6.42
CA SER A 242 -14.02 -26.18 6.42
C SER A 242 -14.95 -27.01 5.51
N GLU A 243 -16.17 -26.52 5.22
CA GLU A 243 -17.12 -27.14 4.31
C GLU A 243 -16.83 -26.80 2.83
N ILE A 244 -16.00 -25.77 2.54
CA ILE A 244 -15.69 -25.29 1.18
C ILE A 244 -14.47 -26.04 0.65
N LYS A 245 -14.69 -27.20 0.02
CA LYS A 245 -13.64 -28.14 -0.37
C LYS A 245 -12.64 -27.62 -1.43
N ASN A 246 -13.05 -26.64 -2.21
CA ASN A 246 -12.26 -26.01 -3.26
C ASN A 246 -11.54 -24.72 -2.79
N LEU A 247 -11.56 -24.42 -1.48
CA LEU A 247 -10.87 -23.27 -0.88
C LEU A 247 -9.70 -23.75 -0.01
N GLN A 248 -8.49 -23.32 -0.35
CA GLN A 248 -7.30 -23.46 0.48
C GLN A 248 -7.00 -22.14 1.19
N ILE A 249 -6.88 -22.16 2.51
CA ILE A 249 -6.44 -20.99 3.30
C ILE A 249 -5.02 -21.24 3.77
N ILE A 250 -4.12 -20.28 3.46
CA ILE A 250 -2.74 -20.25 3.94
C ILE A 250 -2.62 -19.10 4.96
N PRO A 251 -2.21 -19.37 6.22
CA PRO A 251 -2.10 -18.35 7.26
C PRO A 251 -1.16 -17.21 6.92
N SER A 252 -1.28 -16.11 7.65
CA SER A 252 -0.71 -14.79 7.35
C SER A 252 0.79 -14.70 7.05
N PHE A 253 1.60 -15.59 7.58
CA PHE A 253 3.02 -15.62 7.23
C PHE A 253 3.28 -16.69 6.17
N CYS A 254 3.39 -16.23 4.92
CA CYS A 254 3.78 -17.10 3.80
C CYS A 254 5.23 -16.76 3.40
N PRO A 255 6.17 -17.72 3.44
CA PRO A 255 7.53 -17.53 2.94
C PRO A 255 7.54 -17.09 1.48
N GLN A 256 8.51 -16.24 1.10
CA GLN A 256 8.61 -15.64 -0.23
C GLN A 256 8.61 -16.69 -1.37
N ASN A 257 9.29 -17.81 -1.18
CA ASN A 257 9.33 -18.90 -2.16
C ASN A 257 7.93 -19.53 -2.38
N ILE A 258 7.18 -19.77 -1.31
CA ILE A 258 5.80 -20.30 -1.40
C ILE A 258 4.87 -19.27 -2.05
N LEU A 259 5.01 -17.99 -1.67
CA LEU A 259 4.23 -16.91 -2.27
C LEU A 259 4.50 -16.81 -3.79
N ASN A 260 5.77 -16.84 -4.21
CA ASN A 260 6.17 -16.85 -5.61
C ASN A 260 5.62 -18.08 -6.34
N GLN A 261 5.66 -19.26 -5.71
CA GLN A 261 5.07 -20.46 -6.29
C GLN A 261 3.56 -20.27 -6.53
N LYS A 262 2.81 -19.78 -5.54
CA LYS A 262 1.36 -19.55 -5.69
C LYS A 262 1.02 -18.52 -6.76
N TYR A 263 1.76 -17.43 -6.86
CA TYR A 263 1.61 -16.49 -7.98
C TYR A 263 1.93 -17.15 -9.34
N ASN A 264 2.96 -17.98 -9.43
CA ASN A 264 3.30 -18.71 -10.68
C ASN A 264 2.22 -19.72 -11.08
N GLU A 265 1.58 -20.37 -10.10
CA GLU A 265 0.51 -21.36 -10.32
C GLU A 265 -0.82 -20.70 -10.71
N ALA A 266 -1.20 -19.59 -10.10
CA ALA A 266 -2.52 -19.00 -10.24
C ALA A 266 -2.76 -18.39 -11.64
N GLN A 267 -3.93 -18.70 -12.24
CA GLN A 267 -4.38 -18.07 -13.47
C GLN A 267 -4.90 -16.65 -13.22
N VAL A 268 -5.75 -16.48 -12.21
CA VAL A 268 -6.40 -15.20 -11.90
C VAL A 268 -6.00 -14.74 -10.49
N PHE A 269 -5.78 -13.45 -10.33
CA PHE A 269 -5.53 -12.82 -9.05
C PHE A 269 -6.63 -11.82 -8.72
N ILE A 270 -7.21 -11.92 -7.50
CA ILE A 270 -8.29 -11.06 -7.03
C ILE A 270 -7.77 -10.03 -6.03
N GLN A 271 -8.08 -8.76 -6.28
CA GLN A 271 -7.85 -7.63 -5.37
C GLN A 271 -9.17 -6.88 -5.13
N ALA A 272 -10.08 -7.46 -4.32
CA ALA A 272 -11.42 -6.92 -4.05
C ALA A 272 -11.47 -5.98 -2.84
N SER A 273 -10.45 -5.14 -2.66
CA SER A 273 -10.31 -4.24 -1.51
C SER A 273 -11.34 -3.11 -1.53
N ILE A 274 -11.75 -2.63 -0.33
CA ILE A 274 -12.59 -1.43 -0.17
C ILE A 274 -11.76 -0.16 -0.26
N THR A 275 -10.54 -0.18 0.28
CA THR A 275 -9.62 0.96 0.20
C THR A 275 -8.16 0.49 0.19
N GLU A 276 -7.38 1.10 -0.70
CA GLU A 276 -5.93 0.89 -0.88
C GLU A 276 -5.26 2.20 -1.32
N GLY A 277 -3.94 2.26 -1.28
CA GLY A 277 -3.20 3.24 -2.06
C GLY A 277 -2.93 2.66 -3.46
N MET A 278 -1.75 2.07 -3.61
CA MET A 278 -1.33 1.24 -4.74
C MET A 278 -0.98 -0.15 -4.19
N PRO A 279 -1.80 -1.20 -4.41
CA PRO A 279 -1.57 -2.51 -3.78
C PRO A 279 -0.38 -3.25 -4.42
N ASN A 280 0.64 -3.53 -3.61
CA ASN A 280 1.83 -4.25 -4.09
C ASN A 280 1.50 -5.67 -4.53
N THR A 281 0.64 -6.39 -3.79
CA THR A 281 0.26 -7.77 -4.08
C THR A 281 -0.39 -7.95 -5.45
N LEU A 282 -1.14 -6.95 -5.93
CA LEU A 282 -1.69 -6.92 -7.27
C LEU A 282 -0.56 -6.86 -8.32
N SER A 283 0.36 -5.91 -8.16
CA SER A 283 1.50 -5.76 -9.07
C SER A 283 2.46 -6.95 -9.02
N GLU A 284 2.64 -7.57 -7.85
CA GLU A 284 3.40 -8.81 -7.67
C GLU A 284 2.77 -9.96 -8.47
N ALA A 285 1.45 -10.15 -8.38
CA ALA A 285 0.72 -11.16 -9.11
C ALA A 285 0.76 -10.93 -10.63
N MET A 286 0.56 -9.68 -11.07
CA MET A 286 0.67 -9.28 -12.47
C MET A 286 2.08 -9.55 -13.02
N LEU A 287 3.13 -9.28 -12.24
CA LEU A 287 4.52 -9.53 -12.62
C LEU A 287 4.78 -11.03 -12.88
N LEU A 288 4.02 -11.91 -12.22
CA LEU A 288 4.07 -13.35 -12.45
C LEU A 288 2.96 -13.85 -13.41
N GLU A 289 2.44 -12.96 -14.25
CA GLU A 289 1.47 -13.25 -15.31
C GLU A 289 0.12 -13.81 -14.81
N CYS A 290 -0.32 -13.42 -13.59
CA CYS A 290 -1.71 -13.60 -13.20
C CYS A 290 -2.58 -12.58 -13.92
N ILE A 291 -3.75 -13.00 -14.40
CA ILE A 291 -4.76 -12.08 -14.94
C ILE A 291 -5.43 -11.36 -13.75
N PRO A 292 -5.33 -10.04 -13.68
CA PRO A 292 -5.83 -9.30 -12.52
C PRO A 292 -7.34 -9.05 -12.60
N VAL A 293 -8.04 -9.25 -11.49
CA VAL A 293 -9.41 -8.80 -11.26
C VAL A 293 -9.39 -7.92 -10.02
N GLY A 294 -9.82 -6.67 -10.13
CA GLY A 294 -9.73 -5.74 -9.01
C GLY A 294 -10.91 -4.79 -8.88
N SER A 295 -11.15 -4.34 -7.66
CA SER A 295 -12.18 -3.35 -7.36
C SER A 295 -11.90 -1.99 -7.99
N ASP A 296 -12.95 -1.25 -8.35
CA ASP A 296 -12.87 0.10 -8.92
C ASP A 296 -12.57 1.14 -7.85
N ILE A 297 -11.42 0.98 -7.16
CA ILE A 297 -10.98 1.91 -6.13
C ILE A 297 -9.52 2.28 -6.25
N ASN A 298 -9.19 3.49 -5.83
CA ASN A 298 -7.84 3.99 -5.63
C ASN A 298 -6.90 3.66 -6.82
N GLY A 299 -5.74 3.04 -6.55
CA GLY A 299 -4.75 2.69 -7.58
C GLY A 299 -4.97 1.37 -8.30
N ILE A 300 -6.03 0.62 -7.98
CA ILE A 300 -6.28 -0.70 -8.57
C ILE A 300 -6.58 -0.59 -10.07
N PRO A 301 -7.53 0.28 -10.53
CA PRO A 301 -7.78 0.43 -11.95
C PRO A 301 -6.56 0.91 -12.74
N ASP A 302 -5.79 1.85 -12.18
CA ASP A 302 -4.57 2.35 -12.83
C ASP A 302 -3.47 1.26 -12.91
N ALA A 303 -3.40 0.35 -11.93
CA ALA A 303 -2.49 -0.80 -11.99
C ALA A 303 -2.89 -1.79 -13.09
N ILE A 304 -4.16 -2.17 -13.13
CA ILE A 304 -4.70 -3.17 -14.07
C ILE A 304 -4.68 -2.63 -15.52
N GLY A 305 -5.14 -1.41 -15.73
CA GLY A 305 -5.32 -0.86 -17.07
C GLY A 305 -6.29 -1.71 -17.90
N ASP A 306 -5.84 -2.09 -19.08
CA ASP A 306 -6.56 -2.94 -20.05
C ASP A 306 -6.18 -4.43 -19.97
N THR A 307 -5.35 -4.82 -18.98
CA THR A 307 -4.80 -6.18 -18.90
C THR A 307 -5.63 -7.15 -18.04
N GLY A 308 -6.76 -6.68 -17.46
CA GLY A 308 -7.63 -7.47 -16.60
C GLY A 308 -9.04 -6.90 -16.48
N ILE A 309 -9.74 -7.25 -15.42
CA ILE A 309 -11.15 -6.90 -15.24
C ILE A 309 -11.34 -6.04 -13.99
N ILE A 310 -12.18 -5.00 -14.10
CA ILE A 310 -12.54 -4.10 -13.00
C ILE A 310 -13.94 -4.43 -12.47
N VAL A 311 -14.02 -4.71 -11.17
CA VAL A 311 -15.28 -4.95 -10.44
C VAL A 311 -15.81 -3.58 -9.98
N LYS A 312 -16.95 -3.17 -10.54
CA LYS A 312 -17.52 -1.83 -10.31
C LYS A 312 -18.23 -1.69 -8.97
N HIS A 313 -18.90 -2.74 -8.52
CA HIS A 313 -19.70 -2.74 -7.29
C HIS A 313 -19.33 -3.91 -6.40
N ARG A 314 -19.36 -3.68 -5.08
CA ARG A 314 -18.98 -4.67 -4.09
C ARG A 314 -20.11 -5.67 -3.82
N ASN A 315 -20.31 -6.61 -4.73
CA ASN A 315 -21.21 -7.74 -4.55
C ASN A 315 -20.63 -9.04 -5.14
N VAL A 316 -21.18 -10.16 -4.72
CA VAL A 316 -20.68 -11.50 -5.05
C VAL A 316 -20.93 -11.82 -6.52
N GLU A 317 -22.12 -11.49 -7.02
CA GLU A 317 -22.58 -11.78 -8.40
C GLU A 317 -21.69 -11.06 -9.43
N GLU A 318 -21.34 -9.80 -9.15
CA GLU A 318 -20.45 -9.06 -10.04
C GLU A 318 -19.03 -9.61 -10.02
N LEU A 319 -18.52 -9.97 -8.83
CA LEU A 319 -17.21 -10.59 -8.72
C LEU A 319 -17.16 -11.94 -9.45
N GLU A 320 -18.18 -12.79 -9.34
CA GLU A 320 -18.31 -14.06 -10.08
C GLU A 320 -18.27 -13.84 -11.59
N LYS A 321 -19.04 -12.86 -12.08
CA LYS A 321 -19.05 -12.48 -13.50
C LYS A 321 -17.67 -12.02 -13.96
N CYS A 322 -17.00 -11.17 -13.19
CA CYS A 322 -15.66 -10.67 -13.50
C CYS A 322 -14.60 -11.80 -13.51
N ILE A 323 -14.68 -12.75 -12.59
CA ILE A 323 -13.82 -13.94 -12.58
C ILE A 323 -14.05 -14.78 -13.84
N SER A 324 -15.32 -15.04 -14.19
CA SER A 324 -15.67 -15.81 -15.40
C SER A 324 -15.12 -15.16 -16.67
N GLN A 325 -15.17 -13.83 -16.76
CA GLN A 325 -14.57 -13.08 -17.87
C GLN A 325 -13.05 -13.19 -17.85
N ALA A 326 -12.39 -13.02 -16.68
CA ALA A 326 -10.94 -13.09 -16.56
C ALA A 326 -10.39 -14.47 -16.96
N LEU A 327 -11.11 -15.54 -16.66
CA LEU A 327 -10.71 -16.92 -17.05
C LEU A 327 -10.63 -17.13 -18.57
N THR A 328 -11.30 -16.30 -19.37
CA THR A 328 -11.25 -16.36 -20.85
C THR A 328 -10.12 -15.52 -21.45
N LEU A 329 -9.46 -14.69 -20.64
CA LEU A 329 -8.37 -13.83 -21.12
C LEU A 329 -7.03 -14.57 -21.17
N SER A 330 -6.14 -14.06 -22.03
CA SER A 330 -4.74 -14.50 -22.15
C SER A 330 -3.74 -13.34 -21.93
N THR A 331 -4.15 -12.31 -21.21
CA THR A 331 -3.43 -11.03 -21.02
C THR A 331 -2.38 -11.06 -19.89
N GLY A 332 -1.98 -12.23 -19.42
CA GLY A 332 -1.00 -12.34 -18.32
C GLY A 332 0.36 -11.73 -18.64
N LYS A 333 0.83 -11.89 -19.89
CA LYS A 333 2.09 -11.31 -20.34
C LYS A 333 2.02 -9.79 -20.42
N GLU A 334 0.93 -9.26 -20.95
CA GLU A 334 0.66 -7.82 -21.03
C GLU A 334 0.56 -7.20 -19.62
N ALA A 335 -0.04 -7.92 -18.67
CA ALA A 335 -0.08 -7.51 -17.26
C ALA A 335 1.33 -7.42 -16.66
N ARG A 336 2.19 -8.39 -16.95
CA ARG A 336 3.61 -8.36 -16.55
C ARG A 336 4.35 -7.19 -17.17
N ASP A 337 4.25 -7.00 -18.47
CA ASP A 337 4.95 -5.95 -19.21
C ASP A 337 4.54 -4.57 -18.68
N ARG A 338 3.24 -4.37 -18.42
CA ARG A 338 2.74 -3.15 -17.79
C ARG A 338 3.39 -2.83 -16.43
N VAL A 339 3.56 -3.85 -15.57
CA VAL A 339 4.23 -3.65 -14.27
C VAL A 339 5.70 -3.28 -14.46
N LEU A 340 6.41 -3.94 -15.38
CA LEU A 340 7.81 -3.64 -15.66
C LEU A 340 8.01 -2.22 -16.17
N GLU A 341 7.12 -1.74 -17.03
CA GLU A 341 7.19 -0.41 -17.64
C GLU A 341 6.78 0.73 -16.70
N GLN A 342 5.78 0.50 -15.83
CA GLN A 342 5.18 1.60 -15.07
C GLN A 342 5.42 1.54 -13.57
N PHE A 343 5.61 0.34 -13.00
CA PHE A 343 5.62 0.10 -11.55
C PHE A 343 6.87 -0.65 -11.06
N SER A 344 7.92 -0.76 -11.90
CA SER A 344 9.18 -1.35 -11.46
C SER A 344 9.92 -0.44 -10.47
N ILE A 345 10.80 -1.04 -9.66
CA ILE A 345 11.63 -0.28 -8.72
C ILE A 345 12.54 0.73 -9.45
N GLN A 346 12.95 0.43 -10.68
CA GLN A 346 13.76 1.31 -11.53
C GLN A 346 12.99 2.59 -11.92
N VAL A 347 11.73 2.44 -12.32
CA VAL A 347 10.84 3.61 -12.64
C VAL A 347 10.62 4.48 -11.40
N ARG A 348 10.42 3.85 -10.22
CA ARG A 348 10.31 4.58 -8.95
C ARG A 348 11.60 5.32 -8.63
N GLU A 349 12.74 4.67 -8.75
CA GLU A 349 14.06 5.24 -8.51
C GLU A 349 14.30 6.50 -9.35
N GLU A 350 14.12 6.40 -10.66
CA GLU A 350 14.29 7.54 -11.57
C GLU A 350 13.42 8.73 -11.16
N LYS A 351 12.13 8.49 -10.90
CA LYS A 351 11.20 9.54 -10.49
C LYS A 351 11.58 10.17 -9.14
N LEU A 352 11.93 9.34 -8.14
CA LEU A 352 12.29 9.82 -6.81
C LEU A 352 13.58 10.67 -6.84
N LEU A 353 14.63 10.17 -7.50
CA LEU A 353 15.89 10.88 -7.57
C LEU A 353 15.77 12.22 -8.33
N ARG A 354 14.97 12.26 -9.41
CA ARG A 354 14.65 13.50 -10.10
C ARG A 354 13.91 14.50 -9.21
N ILE A 355 12.83 14.05 -8.53
CA ILE A 355 12.06 14.93 -7.63
C ILE A 355 12.94 15.47 -6.50
N LEU A 356 13.79 14.63 -5.91
CA LEU A 356 14.71 15.06 -4.85
C LEU A 356 15.76 16.04 -5.37
N GLY A 357 16.33 15.79 -6.56
CA GLY A 357 17.26 16.71 -7.21
C GLY A 357 16.66 18.11 -7.40
N ASP A 358 15.47 18.16 -8.02
CA ASP A 358 14.74 19.42 -8.25
C ASP A 358 14.31 20.10 -6.93
N PHE A 359 14.04 19.33 -5.91
CA PHE A 359 13.58 19.85 -4.61
C PHE A 359 14.73 20.40 -3.76
N ILE A 360 15.92 19.85 -3.86
CA ILE A 360 17.08 20.23 -3.02
C ILE A 360 17.71 21.55 -3.52
N ILE A 361 17.70 21.79 -4.84
CA ILE A 361 18.13 23.04 -5.45
C ILE A 361 17.19 24.18 -5.02
#